data_2d136864d98040370d4ca8c1597fc8d0
#
_entry.id   2d136864d98040370d4ca8c1597fc8d0
#
_cell.length_a   1.000
_cell.length_b   1.000
_cell.length_c   1.000
_cell.angle_alpha   90.00
_cell.angle_beta   90.00
_cell.angle_gamma   90.00
#
_symmetry.space_group_name_H-M   'P 1'
#
loop_
_entity.id
_entity.type
_entity.pdbx_description
1 polymer ?
#
loop_
_entity_poly.entity_id
_entity_poly.type
_entity_poly.pdbx_seq_one_letter_code
_entity_poly.pdbx_strand_id
1 'polypeptide(L)' 'MNIKTAKYISYNGKNVTIKVTEENDNILWIPINTANTHYQEIQEWGLAGNTIEEAD' A
#
# COMPACT_ATOMS: atom_id res chain seq x y z
N MET A 1 -5.91 5.84 8.79
CA MET A 1 -4.61 5.13 8.70
C MET A 1 -3.52 6.16 8.44
N ASN A 2 -2.48 6.16 9.24
CA ASN A 2 -1.37 7.09 9.08
C ASN A 2 -0.21 6.38 8.39
N ILE A 3 -0.13 6.54 7.09
CA ILE A 3 0.84 5.82 6.26
C ILE A 3 2.19 6.53 6.27
N LYS A 4 3.24 5.82 6.65
CA LYS A 4 4.61 6.30 6.57
C LYS A 4 5.22 5.93 5.23
N THR A 5 5.14 4.66 4.84
CA THR A 5 5.58 4.17 3.53
C THR A 5 4.64 3.09 3.04
N ALA A 6 4.62 2.88 1.74
CA ALA A 6 3.86 1.80 1.11
C ALA A 6 4.67 1.23 -0.05
N LYS A 7 4.61 -0.09 -0.20
CA LYS A 7 5.37 -0.79 -1.23
C LYS A 7 4.54 -1.93 -1.81
N TYR A 8 4.55 -2.06 -3.14
CA TYR A 8 3.91 -3.18 -3.80
C TYR A 8 4.68 -4.48 -3.53
N ILE A 9 3.94 -5.55 -3.31
CA ILE A 9 4.50 -6.89 -3.20
C ILE A 9 3.98 -7.68 -4.40
N SER A 10 4.88 -8.25 -5.19
CA SER A 10 4.50 -8.99 -6.38
C SER A 10 4.62 -10.49 -6.16
N TYR A 11 3.80 -11.24 -6.90
CA TYR A 11 3.86 -12.69 -6.96
C TYR A 11 3.62 -13.09 -8.42
N ASN A 12 4.54 -13.91 -8.96
CA ASN A 12 4.49 -14.32 -10.36
C ASN A 12 4.39 -13.15 -11.34
N GLY A 13 5.12 -12.07 -11.07
CA GLY A 13 5.16 -10.90 -11.94
C GLY A 13 3.97 -9.97 -11.81
N LYS A 14 3.08 -10.19 -10.84
CA LYS A 14 1.91 -9.33 -10.60
C LYS A 14 1.95 -8.77 -9.20
N ASN A 15 1.59 -7.49 -9.06
CA ASN A 15 1.38 -6.89 -7.76
C ASN A 15 0.09 -7.45 -7.16
N VAL A 16 0.19 -8.06 -5.98
CA VAL A 16 -0.96 -8.71 -5.34
C VAL A 16 -1.33 -8.09 -4.00
N THR A 17 -0.40 -7.39 -3.38
CA THR A 17 -0.55 -6.84 -2.03
C THR A 17 0.25 -5.56 -1.93
N ILE A 18 -0.14 -4.69 -1.00
CA ILE A 18 0.67 -3.52 -0.65
C ILE A 18 1.09 -3.68 0.81
N LYS A 19 2.39 -3.62 1.05
CA LYS A 19 2.93 -3.60 2.39
C LYS A 19 2.96 -2.15 2.86
N VAL A 20 2.18 -1.84 3.88
CA VAL A 20 2.09 -0.50 4.43
C VAL A 20 2.80 -0.46 5.77
N THR A 21 3.69 0.51 5.93
CA THR A 21 4.29 0.82 7.24
C THR A 21 3.62 2.08 7.75
N GLU A 22 3.00 1.98 8.92
CA GLU A 22 2.35 3.12 9.54
C GLU A 22 3.34 3.98 10.32
N GLU A 23 2.94 5.19 10.69
CA GLU A 23 3.81 6.11 11.43
C GLU A 23 4.27 5.55 12.78
N ASN A 24 3.49 4.64 13.37
CA ASN A 24 3.85 3.95 14.62
C ASN A 24 4.64 2.66 14.38
N ASP A 25 5.15 2.45 13.17
CA ASP A 25 5.92 1.29 12.73
C ASP A 25 5.14 -0.03 12.65
N ASN A 26 3.82 0.00 12.77
CA ASN A 26 3.00 -1.17 12.48
C ASN A 26 3.05 -1.47 10.98
N ILE A 27 3.08 -2.76 10.64
CA ILE A 27 3.10 -3.20 9.25
C ILE A 27 1.78 -3.88 8.94
N LEU A 28 1.16 -3.43 7.84
CA LEU A 28 -0.11 -4.00 7.36
C LEU A 28 0.10 -4.54 5.95
N TRP A 29 -0.60 -5.62 5.64
CA TRP A 29 -0.59 -6.24 4.32
C TRP A 29 -1.99 -6.07 3.73
N ILE A 30 -2.12 -5.18 2.75
CA ILE A 30 -3.40 -4.77 2.19
C ILE A 30 -3.54 -5.37 0.79
N PRO A 31 -4.58 -6.20 0.55
CA PRO A 31 -4.78 -6.77 -0.78
C PRO A 31 -5.15 -5.69 -1.79
N ILE A 32 -4.72 -5.88 -3.03
CA ILE A 32 -5.08 -4.96 -4.12
C ILE A 32 -6.50 -5.30 -4.56
N ASN A 33 -7.47 -4.62 -3.96
CA ASN A 33 -8.88 -4.85 -4.19
C ASN A 33 -9.61 -3.52 -4.04
N THR A 34 -10.25 -3.07 -5.11
CA THR A 34 -10.93 -1.76 -5.14
C THR A 34 -12.09 -1.66 -4.15
N ALA A 35 -12.62 -2.79 -3.68
CA ALA A 35 -13.67 -2.81 -2.66
C ALA A 35 -13.11 -2.72 -1.24
N ASN A 36 -11.78 -2.80 -1.06
CA ASN A 36 -11.16 -2.74 0.25
C ASN A 36 -10.93 -1.28 0.64
N THR A 37 -11.47 -0.86 1.80
CA THR A 37 -11.37 0.54 2.23
C THR A 37 -9.93 0.97 2.50
N HIS A 38 -9.10 0.09 3.04
CA HIS A 38 -7.69 0.40 3.27
C HIS A 38 -6.94 0.60 1.94
N TYR A 39 -7.27 -0.20 0.93
CA TYR A 39 -6.69 -0.01 -0.39
C TYR A 39 -7.08 1.36 -0.96
N GLN A 40 -8.34 1.77 -0.80
CA GLN A 40 -8.81 3.07 -1.24
C GLN A 40 -8.06 4.21 -0.54
N GLU A 41 -7.82 4.07 0.77
CA GLU A 41 -7.04 5.06 1.53
C GLU A 41 -5.61 5.17 1.01
N ILE A 42 -4.99 4.04 0.65
CA ILE A 42 -3.65 4.04 0.09
C ILE A 42 -3.61 4.75 -1.27
N GLN A 43 -4.65 4.55 -2.10
CA GLN A 43 -4.74 5.24 -3.38
C GLN A 43 -4.86 6.75 -3.19
N GLU A 44 -5.66 7.19 -2.24
CA GLU A 44 -5.80 8.62 -1.91
C GLU A 44 -4.48 9.20 -1.41
N TRP A 45 -3.77 8.45 -0.58
CA TRP A 45 -2.45 8.85 -0.08
C TRP A 45 -1.47 9.07 -1.23
N GLY A 46 -1.47 8.18 -2.21
CA GLY A 46 -0.64 8.32 -3.41
C GLY A 46 -1.01 9.56 -4.22
N LEU A 47 -2.31 9.82 -4.38
CA LEU A 47 -2.80 11.00 -5.10
C LEU A 47 -2.47 12.31 -4.39
N ALA A 48 -2.25 12.26 -3.09
CA ALA A 48 -1.88 13.44 -2.30
C ALA A 48 -0.40 13.84 -2.47
N GLY A 49 0.34 13.17 -3.35
CA GLY A 49 1.74 13.51 -3.62
C GLY A 49 2.75 12.53 -3.07
N ASN A 50 2.29 11.41 -2.53
CA ASN A 50 3.17 10.36 -2.02
C ASN A 50 3.35 9.29 -3.09
N THR A 51 4.36 8.44 -2.93
CA THR A 51 4.67 7.41 -3.91
C THR A 51 4.61 6.03 -3.25
N ILE A 52 3.86 5.11 -3.87
CA ILE A 52 3.90 3.70 -3.50
C ILE A 52 5.12 3.10 -4.20
N GLU A 53 6.05 2.55 -3.42
CA GLU A 53 7.27 1.97 -3.98
C GLU A 53 6.96 0.76 -4.84
N GLU A 54 7.73 0.58 -5.90
CA GLU A 54 7.57 -0.57 -6.77
C GLU A 54 8.05 -1.85 -6.08
N ALA A 55 7.50 -3.00 -6.50
CA ALA A 55 7.92 -4.29 -6.00
C ALA A 55 9.36 -4.59 -6.41
N ASP A 56 10.05 -5.35 -5.58
CA ASP A 56 11.42 -5.82 -5.85
C ASP A 56 11.48 -6.78 -7.04
#